data_0e58c430ab4baf48ca9150fb001fe383
#
_entry.id   0e58c430ab4baf48ca9150fb001fe383
#
_cell.length_a   1.000
_cell.length_b   1.000
_cell.length_c   1.000
_cell.angle_alpha   90.00
_cell.angle_beta   90.00
_cell.angle_gamma   90.00
#
_symmetry.space_group_name_H-M   'P 1'
#
loop_
_entity.id
_entity.type
_entity.pdbx_description
1 polymer ?
#
loop_
_entity_poly.entity_id
_entity_poly.type
_entity_poly.pdbx_seq_one_letter_code
_entity_poly.pdbx_strand_id
1 'polypeptide(L)'
;NMIIFVTLMRKLFLSVLSGLLLAFAWPEIGVFPILFFAFVPLLMLEDDLQKSDDNKKGRKVFWLSFLAFFIFNAITTYWVYHATLFGAIAAFLVNATLMTTAFFLFHKIKSATTTRLGYLAFMVFWISMEYLHLNWDLSWPWLTLGNGFANFPDVVQWYEFTGFLGGSLWVLLMNILLFRLAKKQNLKAIVFSLLVLLIPGISSYYLRP
;
A
#
# COMPACT_ATOMS: atom_id res chain seq x y z
N ASN A 1 -2.86 31.17 -10.85
CA ASN A 1 -3.84 30.49 -9.96
C ASN A 1 -4.39 29.19 -10.56
N MET A 2 -4.65 29.09 -11.88
CA MET A 2 -5.17 27.86 -12.54
C MET A 2 -4.20 26.68 -12.46
N ILE A 3 -2.90 26.87 -12.66
CA ILE A 3 -1.88 25.81 -12.57
C ILE A 3 -1.81 25.23 -11.15
N ILE A 4 -1.86 26.06 -10.12
CA ILE A 4 -1.86 25.61 -8.71
C ILE A 4 -3.11 24.77 -8.43
N PHE A 5 -4.27 25.19 -8.91
CA PHE A 5 -5.53 24.46 -8.76
C PHE A 5 -5.49 23.08 -9.43
N VAL A 6 -5.03 23.00 -10.69
CA VAL A 6 -4.90 21.74 -11.44
C VAL A 6 -3.93 20.79 -10.75
N THR A 7 -2.79 21.30 -10.26
CA THR A 7 -1.80 20.50 -9.52
C THR A 7 -2.37 19.95 -8.21
N LEU A 8 -3.16 20.74 -7.48
CA LEU A 8 -3.82 20.30 -6.25
C LEU A 8 -4.86 19.21 -6.55
N MET A 9 -5.71 19.43 -7.55
CA MET A 9 -6.74 18.46 -7.95
C MET A 9 -6.11 17.12 -8.36
N ARG A 10 -5.02 17.15 -9.14
CA ARG A 10 -4.29 15.92 -9.50
C ARG A 10 -3.78 15.16 -8.27
N LYS A 11 -3.22 15.86 -7.27
CA LYS A 11 -2.71 15.23 -6.04
C LYS A 11 -3.84 14.62 -5.22
N LEU A 12 -4.96 15.31 -5.08
CA LEU A 12 -6.16 14.78 -4.42
C LEU A 12 -6.70 13.56 -5.17
N PHE A 13 -6.79 13.64 -6.50
CA PHE A 13 -7.21 12.51 -7.32
C PHE A 13 -6.33 11.28 -7.12
N LEU A 14 -5.00 11.41 -7.14
CA LEU A 14 -4.06 10.29 -6.92
C LEU A 14 -4.22 9.68 -5.53
N SER A 15 -4.44 10.51 -4.50
CA SER A 15 -4.70 10.05 -3.14
C SER A 15 -5.99 9.23 -3.06
N VAL A 16 -7.11 9.79 -3.53
CA VAL A 16 -8.41 9.12 -3.53
C VAL A 16 -8.36 7.85 -4.36
N LEU A 17 -7.75 7.89 -5.55
CA LEU A 17 -7.59 6.73 -6.44
C LEU A 17 -6.85 5.59 -5.74
N SER A 18 -5.75 5.87 -5.03
CA SER A 18 -5.02 4.83 -4.31
C SER A 18 -5.87 4.19 -3.20
N GLY A 19 -6.60 5.01 -2.43
CA GLY A 19 -7.51 4.50 -1.40
C GLY A 19 -8.63 3.63 -1.95
N LEU A 20 -9.23 4.02 -3.06
CA LEU A 20 -10.26 3.25 -3.76
C LEU A 20 -9.69 1.95 -4.34
N LEU A 21 -8.52 1.99 -4.99
CA LEU A 21 -7.90 0.78 -5.54
C LEU A 21 -7.58 -0.24 -4.44
N LEU A 22 -7.06 0.19 -3.28
CA LEU A 22 -6.86 -0.67 -2.12
C LEU A 22 -8.18 -1.30 -1.66
N ALA A 23 -9.25 -0.51 -1.57
CA ALA A 23 -10.56 -1.00 -1.15
C ALA A 23 -11.18 -1.99 -2.16
N PHE A 24 -11.11 -1.69 -3.46
CA PHE A 24 -11.62 -2.60 -4.51
C PHE A 24 -10.84 -3.90 -4.63
N ALA A 25 -9.58 -3.89 -4.25
CA ALA A 25 -8.75 -5.09 -4.20
C ALA A 25 -9.07 -6.01 -3.01
N TRP A 26 -9.79 -5.50 -2.00
CA TRP A 26 -10.02 -6.22 -0.75
C TRP A 26 -11.00 -7.38 -0.93
N PRO A 27 -10.90 -8.46 -0.11
CA PRO A 27 -11.69 -9.68 -0.28
C PRO A 27 -13.20 -9.50 -0.38
N GLU A 28 -13.79 -8.47 0.23
CA GLU A 28 -15.23 -8.18 0.13
C GLU A 28 -15.67 -7.92 -1.32
N ILE A 29 -14.83 -7.23 -2.11
CA ILE A 29 -15.07 -6.95 -3.55
C ILE A 29 -14.34 -7.99 -4.41
N GLY A 30 -13.15 -8.44 -3.95
CA GLY A 30 -12.46 -9.61 -4.46
C GLY A 30 -11.65 -9.44 -5.75
N VAL A 31 -11.23 -8.23 -6.10
CA VAL A 31 -10.39 -8.01 -7.30
C VAL A 31 -8.91 -7.92 -6.91
N PHE A 32 -8.36 -8.98 -6.29
CA PHE A 32 -7.00 -9.00 -5.73
C PHE A 32 -5.88 -8.52 -6.68
N PRO A 33 -5.92 -8.71 -8.02
CA PRO A 33 -4.83 -8.22 -8.88
C PRO A 33 -4.63 -6.71 -8.80
N ILE A 34 -5.65 -5.94 -8.39
CA ILE A 34 -5.56 -4.50 -8.17
C ILE A 34 -4.54 -4.16 -7.08
N LEU A 35 -4.33 -5.03 -6.07
CA LEU A 35 -3.34 -4.83 -5.01
C LEU A 35 -1.94 -4.56 -5.55
N PHE A 36 -1.57 -5.18 -6.67
CA PHE A 36 -0.22 -5.04 -7.23
C PHE A 36 0.10 -3.65 -7.79
N PHE A 37 -0.92 -2.80 -7.98
CA PHE A 37 -0.73 -1.42 -8.45
C PHE A 37 -1.50 -0.38 -7.64
N ALA A 38 -2.16 -0.76 -6.55
CA ALA A 38 -2.98 0.12 -5.73
C ALA A 38 -2.19 1.27 -5.06
N PHE A 39 -0.90 1.05 -4.76
CA PHE A 39 -0.02 2.10 -4.23
C PHE A 39 0.64 2.95 -5.32
N VAL A 40 0.57 2.56 -6.60
CA VAL A 40 1.23 3.31 -7.68
C VAL A 40 0.79 4.77 -7.72
N PRO A 41 -0.50 5.13 -7.62
CA PRO A 41 -0.92 6.54 -7.58
C PRO A 41 -0.31 7.30 -6.39
N LEU A 42 -0.24 6.66 -5.21
CA LEU A 42 0.33 7.28 -4.02
C LEU A 42 1.85 7.47 -4.13
N LEU A 43 2.56 6.52 -4.75
CA LEU A 43 3.98 6.63 -5.06
C LEU A 43 4.25 7.73 -6.11
N MET A 44 3.36 7.91 -7.09
CA MET A 44 3.43 9.02 -8.06
C MET A 44 3.26 10.37 -7.36
N LEU A 45 2.28 10.47 -6.46
CA LEU A 45 2.02 11.65 -5.66
C LEU A 45 3.23 12.02 -4.79
N GLU A 46 3.82 11.04 -4.11
CA GLU A 46 5.00 11.24 -3.26
C GLU A 46 6.19 11.74 -4.09
N ASP A 47 6.43 11.13 -5.25
CA ASP A 47 7.54 11.51 -6.11
C ASP A 47 7.37 12.91 -6.72
N ASP A 48 6.15 13.30 -7.07
CA ASP A 48 5.84 14.66 -7.51
C ASP A 48 6.09 15.69 -6.39
N LEU A 49 5.70 15.37 -5.16
CA LEU A 49 5.95 16.23 -4.00
C LEU A 49 7.43 16.29 -3.64
N GLN A 50 8.14 15.15 -3.72
CA GLN A 50 9.57 15.08 -3.45
C GLN A 50 10.37 16.00 -4.38
N LYS A 51 10.00 16.09 -5.64
CA LYS A 51 10.64 16.93 -6.67
C LYS A 51 10.24 18.40 -6.62
N SER A 52 9.20 18.72 -5.87
CA SER A 52 8.74 20.12 -5.76
C SER A 52 9.59 20.92 -4.76
N ASP A 53 9.67 22.22 -4.98
CA ASP A 53 10.30 23.19 -4.06
C ASP A 53 9.39 23.57 -2.89
N ASP A 54 8.32 22.83 -2.66
CA ASP A 54 7.34 23.10 -1.62
C ASP A 54 7.90 22.80 -0.23
N ASN A 55 8.13 23.82 0.58
CA ASN A 55 8.62 23.68 1.96
C ASN A 55 7.67 22.85 2.86
N LYS A 56 6.41 22.66 2.45
CA LYS A 56 5.40 21.89 3.19
C LYS A 56 5.17 20.50 2.59
N LYS A 57 6.06 20.01 1.71
CA LYS A 57 5.90 18.73 1.00
C LYS A 57 5.69 17.54 1.95
N GLY A 58 6.46 17.43 3.03
CA GLY A 58 6.27 16.36 4.01
C GLY A 58 4.88 16.38 4.65
N ARG A 59 4.37 17.56 5.03
CA ARG A 59 3.01 17.70 5.56
C ARG A 59 1.94 17.30 4.54
N LYS A 60 2.16 17.63 3.26
CA LYS A 60 1.26 17.23 2.17
C LYS A 60 1.29 15.73 1.93
N VAL A 61 2.48 15.09 1.95
CA VAL A 61 2.60 13.64 1.87
C VAL A 61 1.80 12.98 3.00
N PHE A 62 1.98 13.46 4.25
CA PHE A 62 1.27 12.93 5.40
C PHE A 62 -0.27 12.98 5.21
N TRP A 63 -0.83 14.16 4.96
CA TRP A 63 -2.29 14.31 4.89
C TRP A 63 -2.93 13.67 3.66
N LEU A 64 -2.22 13.63 2.53
CA LEU A 64 -2.73 12.98 1.33
C LEU A 64 -2.64 11.45 1.43
N SER A 65 -1.60 10.91 2.05
CA SER A 65 -1.57 9.47 2.35
C SER A 65 -2.59 9.08 3.41
N PHE A 66 -2.80 9.93 4.43
CA PHE A 66 -3.87 9.73 5.40
C PHE A 66 -5.24 9.66 4.73
N LEU A 67 -5.54 10.56 3.79
CA LEU A 67 -6.80 10.52 3.04
C LEU A 67 -6.96 9.19 2.29
N ALA A 68 -5.92 8.71 1.62
CA ALA A 68 -5.94 7.44 0.90
C ALA A 68 -6.22 6.26 1.84
N PHE A 69 -5.50 6.18 2.95
CA PHE A 69 -5.65 5.08 3.91
C PHE A 69 -6.94 5.20 4.73
N PHE A 70 -7.42 6.39 4.99
CA PHE A 70 -8.73 6.60 5.62
C PHE A 70 -9.87 6.08 4.72
N ILE A 71 -9.84 6.40 3.41
CA ILE A 71 -10.82 5.87 2.44
C ILE A 71 -10.76 4.35 2.41
N PHE A 72 -9.56 3.77 2.31
CA PHE A 72 -9.37 2.32 2.35
C PHE A 72 -10.00 1.70 3.60
N ASN A 73 -9.64 2.20 4.79
CA ASN A 73 -10.17 1.69 6.05
C ASN A 73 -11.69 1.85 6.15
N ALA A 74 -12.21 3.03 5.83
CA ALA A 74 -13.63 3.31 5.94
C ALA A 74 -14.49 2.40 5.05
N ILE A 75 -14.00 2.05 3.85
CA ILE A 75 -14.72 1.17 2.92
C ILE A 75 -14.61 -0.30 3.36
N THR A 76 -13.42 -0.76 3.74
CA THR A 76 -13.18 -2.18 4.00
C THR A 76 -13.58 -2.62 5.41
N THR A 77 -13.68 -1.71 6.36
CA THR A 77 -14.01 -2.02 7.75
C THR A 77 -15.28 -1.33 8.25
N TYR A 78 -16.14 -0.86 7.33
CA TYR A 78 -17.42 -0.21 7.66
C TYR A 78 -18.31 -1.05 8.58
N TRP A 79 -18.26 -2.38 8.44
CA TRP A 79 -19.04 -3.33 9.22
C TRP A 79 -18.86 -3.20 10.75
N VAL A 80 -17.73 -2.65 11.22
CA VAL A 80 -17.48 -2.38 12.64
C VAL A 80 -18.50 -1.41 13.21
N TYR A 81 -19.08 -0.54 12.36
CA TYR A 81 -20.16 0.38 12.73
C TYR A 81 -21.37 -0.36 13.35
N HIS A 82 -21.67 -1.57 12.89
CA HIS A 82 -22.78 -2.37 13.42
C HIS A 82 -22.56 -2.85 14.87
N ALA A 83 -21.29 -2.92 15.31
CA ALA A 83 -20.95 -3.24 16.68
C ALA A 83 -20.90 -1.98 17.55
N THR A 84 -20.23 -0.92 17.07
CA THR A 84 -20.09 0.35 17.80
C THR A 84 -19.66 1.48 16.85
N LEU A 85 -20.37 2.59 16.87
CA LEU A 85 -20.04 3.78 16.08
C LEU A 85 -18.68 4.38 16.48
N PHE A 86 -18.46 4.56 17.78
CA PHE A 86 -17.20 5.15 18.26
C PHE A 86 -16.01 4.24 18.02
N GLY A 87 -16.19 2.92 18.15
CA GLY A 87 -15.16 1.92 17.84
C GLY A 87 -14.80 1.93 16.36
N ALA A 88 -15.77 2.06 15.46
CA ALA A 88 -15.54 2.17 14.02
C ALA A 88 -14.71 3.42 13.67
N ILE A 89 -15.11 4.58 14.19
CA ILE A 89 -14.38 5.84 13.95
C ILE A 89 -12.95 5.74 14.48
N ALA A 90 -12.78 5.21 15.70
CA ALA A 90 -11.46 5.02 16.30
C ALA A 90 -10.60 4.08 15.46
N ALA A 91 -11.15 2.93 15.00
CA ALA A 91 -10.45 1.98 14.15
C ALA A 91 -9.98 2.63 12.83
N PHE A 92 -10.87 3.38 12.12
CA PHE A 92 -10.51 4.05 10.88
C PHE A 92 -9.38 5.07 11.08
N LEU A 93 -9.45 5.86 12.14
CA LEU A 93 -8.44 6.89 12.43
C LEU A 93 -7.10 6.27 12.85
N VAL A 94 -7.12 5.28 13.74
CA VAL A 94 -5.89 4.64 14.24
C VAL A 94 -5.20 3.90 13.10
N ASN A 95 -5.92 3.05 12.37
CA ASN A 95 -5.34 2.27 11.28
C ASN A 95 -4.81 3.17 10.16
N ALA A 96 -5.59 4.18 9.73
CA ALA A 96 -5.13 5.15 8.73
C ALA A 96 -3.87 5.90 9.20
N THR A 97 -3.78 6.25 10.49
CA THR A 97 -2.61 6.92 11.06
C THR A 97 -1.38 6.01 11.06
N LEU A 98 -1.51 4.75 11.43
CA LEU A 98 -0.40 3.78 11.41
C LEU A 98 0.13 3.56 10.00
N MET A 99 -0.76 3.31 9.03
CA MET A 99 -0.40 3.16 7.61
C MET A 99 0.28 4.44 7.07
N THR A 100 -0.28 5.59 7.42
CA THR A 100 0.29 6.91 7.05
C THR A 100 1.67 7.09 7.64
N THR A 101 1.87 6.70 8.89
CA THR A 101 3.16 6.81 9.56
C THR A 101 4.22 5.97 8.85
N ALA A 102 3.92 4.72 8.50
CA ALA A 102 4.82 3.86 7.73
C ALA A 102 5.18 4.49 6.37
N PHE A 103 4.18 5.01 5.64
CA PHE A 103 4.40 5.68 4.35
C PHE A 103 5.17 7.01 4.50
N PHE A 104 4.91 7.77 5.54
CA PHE A 104 5.61 9.01 5.83
C PHE A 104 7.08 8.80 6.22
N LEU A 105 7.38 7.75 6.99
CA LEU A 105 8.75 7.35 7.29
C LEU A 105 9.52 6.95 6.03
N PHE A 106 8.89 6.22 5.11
CA PHE A 106 9.43 5.99 3.77
C PHE A 106 9.82 7.31 3.08
N HIS A 107 8.90 8.29 3.01
CA HIS A 107 9.17 9.60 2.42
C HIS A 107 10.36 10.29 3.10
N LYS A 108 10.44 10.26 4.42
CA LYS A 108 11.54 10.86 5.18
C LYS A 108 12.89 10.23 4.85
N ILE A 109 12.98 8.90 4.85
CA ILE A 109 14.22 8.19 4.51
C ILE A 109 14.62 8.45 3.05
N LYS A 110 13.67 8.39 2.12
CA LYS A 110 13.90 8.70 0.70
C LYS A 110 14.42 10.13 0.51
N SER A 111 13.88 11.09 1.27
CA SER A 111 14.29 12.49 1.23
C SER A 111 15.69 12.74 1.80
N ALA A 112 16.08 11.96 2.82
CA ALA A 112 17.36 12.12 3.52
C ALA A 112 18.50 11.28 2.92
N THR A 113 18.18 10.30 2.07
CA THR A 113 19.17 9.34 1.56
C THR A 113 19.06 9.15 0.05
N THR A 114 18.79 7.93 -0.39
CA THR A 114 18.63 7.57 -1.81
C THR A 114 17.26 6.97 -2.08
N THR A 115 16.83 7.04 -3.33
CA THR A 115 15.58 6.41 -3.78
C THR A 115 15.55 4.90 -3.50
N ARG A 116 16.71 4.21 -3.59
CA ARG A 116 16.79 2.76 -3.29
C ARG A 116 16.56 2.47 -1.82
N LEU A 117 17.23 3.21 -0.93
CA LEU A 117 17.03 3.08 0.52
C LEU A 117 15.62 3.49 0.93
N GLY A 118 15.05 4.49 0.27
CA GLY A 118 13.64 4.86 0.48
C GLY A 118 12.69 3.70 0.20
N TYR A 119 12.81 3.01 -0.93
CA TYR A 119 11.93 1.87 -1.22
C TYR A 119 12.16 0.68 -0.28
N LEU A 120 13.41 0.42 0.11
CA LEU A 120 13.68 -0.57 1.15
C LEU A 120 13.00 -0.19 2.46
N ALA A 121 13.12 1.08 2.87
CA ALA A 121 12.46 1.61 4.05
C ALA A 121 10.93 1.49 3.96
N PHE A 122 10.33 1.69 2.79
CA PHE A 122 8.89 1.50 2.58
C PHE A 122 8.47 0.07 2.93
N MET A 123 9.17 -0.93 2.39
CA MET A 123 8.88 -2.33 2.70
C MET A 123 9.09 -2.65 4.18
N VAL A 124 10.23 -2.22 4.75
CA VAL A 124 10.56 -2.48 6.16
C VAL A 124 9.55 -1.84 7.10
N PHE A 125 9.27 -0.54 6.96
CA PHE A 125 8.33 0.15 7.86
C PHE A 125 6.90 -0.38 7.71
N TRP A 126 6.49 -0.74 6.51
CA TRP A 126 5.16 -1.31 6.31
C TRP A 126 5.03 -2.68 6.99
N ILE A 127 5.95 -3.61 6.74
CA ILE A 127 5.95 -4.93 7.36
C ILE A 127 6.09 -4.83 8.89
N SER A 128 6.95 -3.92 9.38
CA SER A 128 7.09 -3.68 10.82
C SER A 128 5.80 -3.15 11.43
N MET A 129 5.11 -2.24 10.74
CA MET A 129 3.82 -1.71 11.18
C MET A 129 2.77 -2.83 11.24
N GLU A 130 2.64 -3.66 10.20
CA GLU A 130 1.72 -4.80 10.20
C GLU A 130 2.05 -5.78 11.34
N TYR A 131 3.33 -6.12 11.53
CA TYR A 131 3.77 -7.02 12.59
C TYR A 131 3.46 -6.46 13.99
N LEU A 132 3.76 -5.18 14.24
CA LEU A 132 3.43 -4.52 15.49
C LEU A 132 1.92 -4.48 15.72
N HIS A 133 1.16 -4.20 14.67
CA HIS A 133 -0.30 -4.11 14.74
C HIS A 133 -0.98 -5.45 15.01
N LEU A 134 -0.29 -6.56 14.81
CA LEU A 134 -0.74 -7.90 15.19
C LEU A 134 -0.45 -8.25 16.66
N ASN A 135 0.55 -7.59 17.27
CA ASN A 135 1.14 -8.01 18.56
C ASN A 135 1.02 -6.96 19.68
N TRP A 136 -0.01 -6.12 19.66
CA TRP A 136 -0.30 -5.13 20.69
C TRP A 136 -1.77 -5.21 21.16
N ASP A 137 -2.14 -4.43 22.18
CA ASP A 137 -3.48 -4.50 22.82
C ASP A 137 -4.63 -4.11 21.86
N LEU A 138 -4.36 -3.27 20.86
CA LEU A 138 -5.32 -2.89 19.81
C LEU A 138 -5.08 -3.69 18.52
N SER A 139 -4.80 -4.98 18.65
CA SER A 139 -4.52 -5.87 17.51
C SER A 139 -5.62 -5.79 16.44
N TRP A 140 -5.20 -5.60 15.18
CA TRP A 140 -6.10 -5.47 14.04
C TRP A 140 -5.55 -6.20 12.80
N PRO A 141 -5.74 -7.52 12.72
CA PRO A 141 -5.14 -8.33 11.65
C PRO A 141 -5.81 -8.18 10.28
N TRP A 142 -7.01 -7.59 10.24
CA TRP A 142 -7.88 -7.61 9.07
C TRP A 142 -7.31 -6.95 7.83
N LEU A 143 -6.53 -5.87 7.97
CA LEU A 143 -6.03 -5.05 6.86
C LEU A 143 -4.55 -5.25 6.54
N THR A 144 -3.96 -6.37 6.96
CA THR A 144 -2.63 -6.80 6.49
C THR A 144 -2.70 -7.09 4.99
N LEU A 145 -1.83 -6.49 4.16
CA LEU A 145 -1.92 -6.58 2.70
C LEU A 145 -1.95 -8.02 2.18
N GLY A 146 -1.22 -8.92 2.82
CA GLY A 146 -1.24 -10.35 2.47
C GLY A 146 -2.61 -11.00 2.63
N ASN A 147 -3.48 -10.48 3.48
CA ASN A 147 -4.86 -10.98 3.63
C ASN A 147 -5.76 -10.60 2.45
N GLY A 148 -5.34 -9.69 1.59
CA GLY A 148 -6.04 -9.38 0.34
C GLY A 148 -6.21 -10.56 -0.61
N PHE A 149 -5.46 -11.65 -0.39
CA PHE A 149 -5.56 -12.90 -1.16
C PHE A 149 -6.48 -13.94 -0.51
N ALA A 150 -7.21 -13.61 0.57
CA ALA A 150 -7.97 -14.58 1.37
C ALA A 150 -9.00 -15.40 0.54
N ASN A 151 -9.60 -14.79 -0.50
CA ASN A 151 -10.52 -15.49 -1.40
C ASN A 151 -9.83 -16.34 -2.48
N PHE A 152 -8.49 -16.30 -2.55
CA PHE A 152 -7.69 -16.96 -3.59
C PHE A 152 -6.52 -17.73 -2.95
N PRO A 153 -6.77 -18.66 -2.03
CA PRO A 153 -5.70 -19.41 -1.34
C PRO A 153 -4.80 -20.17 -2.31
N ASP A 154 -5.34 -20.59 -3.44
CA ASP A 154 -4.60 -21.27 -4.49
C ASP A 154 -3.45 -20.45 -5.11
N VAL A 155 -3.47 -19.13 -4.97
CA VAL A 155 -2.43 -18.25 -5.50
C VAL A 155 -1.28 -18.06 -4.49
N VAL A 156 -1.52 -18.38 -3.22
CA VAL A 156 -0.62 -18.06 -2.10
C VAL A 156 -0.27 -19.27 -1.24
N GLN A 157 -0.23 -20.49 -1.81
CA GLN A 157 0.16 -21.71 -1.08
C GLN A 157 1.56 -21.62 -0.44
N TRP A 158 2.44 -20.82 -1.02
CA TRP A 158 3.78 -20.53 -0.47
C TRP A 158 3.75 -19.73 0.85
N TYR A 159 2.57 -19.27 1.31
CA TYR A 159 2.40 -18.72 2.67
C TYR A 159 2.74 -19.74 3.77
N GLU A 160 2.75 -21.02 3.46
CA GLU A 160 3.26 -22.05 4.37
C GLU A 160 4.69 -21.74 4.87
N PHE A 161 5.53 -21.12 4.02
CA PHE A 161 6.92 -20.79 4.34
C PHE A 161 7.11 -19.37 4.87
N THR A 162 6.29 -18.41 4.42
CA THR A 162 6.52 -16.98 4.68
C THR A 162 5.45 -16.32 5.52
N GLY A 163 4.34 -17.01 5.74
CA GLY A 163 3.13 -16.40 6.26
C GLY A 163 2.56 -15.33 5.33
N PHE A 164 1.48 -14.71 5.76
CA PHE A 164 0.81 -13.64 5.02
C PHE A 164 1.66 -12.34 4.93
N LEU A 165 2.63 -12.13 5.82
CA LEU A 165 3.56 -11.00 5.71
C LEU A 165 4.44 -11.09 4.46
N GLY A 166 4.74 -12.31 3.98
CA GLY A 166 5.36 -12.51 2.67
C GLY A 166 4.50 -11.99 1.53
N GLY A 167 3.16 -12.18 1.62
CA GLY A 167 2.21 -11.59 0.67
C GLY A 167 2.21 -10.07 0.69
N SER A 168 2.29 -9.46 1.87
CA SER A 168 2.44 -8.01 2.00
C SER A 168 3.73 -7.52 1.32
N LEU A 169 4.83 -8.21 1.53
CA LEU A 169 6.09 -7.91 0.85
C LEU A 169 5.96 -8.02 -0.68
N TRP A 170 5.29 -9.06 -1.17
CA TRP A 170 5.03 -9.25 -2.59
C TRP A 170 4.23 -8.10 -3.20
N VAL A 171 3.15 -7.68 -2.54
CA VAL A 171 2.34 -6.52 -2.95
C VAL A 171 3.18 -5.25 -3.02
N LEU A 172 3.94 -4.94 -1.97
CA LEU A 172 4.77 -3.73 -1.91
C LEU A 172 5.85 -3.72 -3.00
N LEU A 173 6.53 -4.85 -3.19
CA LEU A 173 7.56 -5.00 -4.22
C LEU A 173 6.98 -4.80 -5.62
N MET A 174 5.82 -5.41 -5.92
CA MET A 174 5.15 -5.24 -7.22
C MET A 174 4.74 -3.78 -7.45
N ASN A 175 4.19 -3.09 -6.47
CA ASN A 175 3.84 -1.68 -6.59
C ASN A 175 5.06 -0.79 -6.90
N ILE A 176 6.19 -1.03 -6.22
CA ILE A 176 7.44 -0.32 -6.47
C ILE A 176 7.94 -0.59 -7.90
N LEU A 177 7.92 -1.85 -8.34
CA LEU A 177 8.37 -2.24 -9.68
C LEU A 177 7.49 -1.61 -10.76
N LEU A 178 6.17 -1.70 -10.63
CA LEU A 178 5.23 -1.12 -11.59
C LEU A 178 5.32 0.41 -11.62
N PHE A 179 5.46 1.07 -10.48
CA PHE A 179 5.72 2.50 -10.43
C PHE A 179 7.02 2.89 -11.18
N ARG A 180 8.11 2.11 -10.99
CA ARG A 180 9.37 2.36 -11.69
C ARG A 180 9.24 2.13 -13.19
N LEU A 181 8.51 1.11 -13.62
CA LEU A 181 8.23 0.84 -15.03
C LEU A 181 7.39 1.96 -15.67
N ALA A 182 6.40 2.51 -14.96
CA ALA A 182 5.64 3.66 -15.43
C ALA A 182 6.51 4.90 -15.66
N LYS A 183 7.63 5.03 -14.93
CA LYS A 183 8.59 6.14 -15.11
C LYS A 183 9.64 5.91 -16.18
N LYS A 184 10.19 4.71 -16.25
CA LYS A 184 11.22 4.35 -17.20
C LYS A 184 11.06 2.89 -17.61
N GLN A 185 10.59 2.70 -18.80
CA GLN A 185 10.50 1.37 -19.40
C GLN A 185 11.91 0.85 -19.70
N ASN A 186 12.19 -0.36 -19.21
CA ASN A 186 13.45 -1.05 -19.40
C ASN A 186 13.16 -2.53 -19.44
N LEU A 187 13.64 -3.23 -20.47
CA LEU A 187 13.38 -4.65 -20.68
C LEU A 187 13.77 -5.50 -19.44
N LYS A 188 14.92 -5.22 -18.83
CA LYS A 188 15.36 -5.93 -17.60
C LYS A 188 14.36 -5.74 -16.45
N ALA A 189 13.84 -4.53 -16.28
CA ALA A 189 12.86 -4.25 -15.25
C ALA A 189 11.50 -4.92 -15.55
N ILE A 190 11.09 -4.99 -16.81
CA ILE A 190 9.87 -5.72 -17.24
C ILE A 190 10.03 -7.20 -16.91
N VAL A 191 11.12 -7.84 -17.36
CA VAL A 191 11.38 -9.25 -17.09
C VAL A 191 11.41 -9.52 -15.58
N PHE A 192 12.11 -8.69 -14.80
CA PHE A 192 12.17 -8.85 -13.35
C PHE A 192 10.78 -8.71 -12.70
N SER A 193 9.96 -7.78 -13.14
CA SER A 193 8.59 -7.62 -12.63
C SER A 193 7.72 -8.83 -12.97
N LEU A 194 7.85 -9.39 -14.16
CA LEU A 194 7.16 -10.62 -14.55
C LEU A 194 7.63 -11.81 -13.70
N LEU A 195 8.91 -11.95 -13.42
CA LEU A 195 9.42 -13.02 -12.55
C LEU A 195 8.86 -12.88 -11.13
N VAL A 196 8.88 -11.67 -10.55
CA VAL A 196 8.33 -11.41 -9.22
C VAL A 196 6.82 -11.67 -9.17
N LEU A 197 6.09 -11.42 -10.25
CA LEU A 197 4.66 -11.71 -10.33
C LEU A 197 4.38 -13.21 -10.47
N LEU A 198 5.10 -13.89 -11.37
CA LEU A 198 4.77 -15.26 -11.79
C LEU A 198 5.35 -16.34 -10.86
N ILE A 199 6.57 -16.15 -10.32
CA ILE A 199 7.22 -17.18 -9.49
C ILE A 199 6.36 -17.58 -8.28
N PRO A 200 5.79 -16.65 -7.48
CA PRO A 200 4.94 -17.04 -6.36
C PRO A 200 3.68 -17.79 -6.80
N GLY A 201 3.04 -17.36 -7.88
CA GLY A 201 1.87 -18.04 -8.44
C GLY A 201 2.18 -19.46 -8.96
N ILE A 202 3.31 -19.61 -9.66
CA ILE A 202 3.78 -20.92 -10.15
C ILE A 202 4.17 -21.81 -8.95
N SER A 203 4.86 -21.28 -7.95
CA SER A 203 5.18 -22.02 -6.72
C SER A 203 3.92 -22.54 -6.03
N SER A 204 2.88 -21.72 -5.94
CA SER A 204 1.59 -22.12 -5.38
C SER A 204 0.96 -23.29 -6.14
N TYR A 205 1.09 -23.31 -7.46
CA TYR A 205 0.55 -24.44 -8.25
C TYR A 205 1.21 -25.77 -7.90
N TYR A 206 2.52 -25.79 -7.64
CA TYR A 206 3.27 -27.01 -7.27
C TYR A 206 3.12 -27.38 -5.78
N LEU A 207 2.72 -26.43 -4.93
CA LEU A 207 2.53 -26.64 -3.50
C LEU A 207 1.10 -27.02 -3.14
N ARG A 208 0.20 -27.13 -4.12
CA ARG A 208 -1.17 -27.60 -3.87
C ARG A 208 -1.15 -29.04 -3.36
N PRO A 209 -1.93 -29.32 -2.32
CA PRO A 209 -2.07 -30.69 -1.78
C PRO A 209 -2.72 -31.66 -2.79
#